data_1cfc1ab40d4cfe56cc5270be782c61bf
#
_entry.id   1cfc1ab40d4cfe56cc5270be782c61bf
#
_cell.length_a   1.000
_cell.length_b   1.000
_cell.length_c   1.000
_cell.angle_alpha   90.00
_cell.angle_beta   90.00
_cell.angle_gamma   90.00
#
_symmetry.space_group_name_H-M   'P 1'
#
loop_
_entity.id
_entity.type
_entity.pdbx_description
1 polymer ?
#
loop_
_entity_poly.entity_id
_entity_poly.type
_entity_poly.pdbx_seq_one_letter_code
_entity_poly.pdbx_strand_id
1 'polypeptide(L)'
;MRKLGLKLLLVAGLSALWISGCSNSSTSSTTAAAGDSSAAAGETSAAAGETSAAAQAEGGYQYVSVDDAVKAAAGTDVHVLDVREWGEYSKGRLANSYWSPVFPLEDTSLEESLKEFALAKLNDGKNIYIVCNSGNRGAQKATAVLKDAGFDASKIYTVEGGAKALSSKKEFNTSRIDEAIDWKYIDGKEFLALSGAQVVDVRDADTYKQGHLAGSVNVPLKEFEDTAAQSAMYDFAKANLDPTKPVYLLCYSGNKCAKTGISVLKDAGFDTDNLFIIKDGAKDADVSAAFVTE
;
A
#
# COMPACT_ATOMS: atom_id res chain seq x y z
N MET A 1 -23.64 42.88 15.77
CA MET A 1 -24.86 42.65 14.98
C MET A 1 -24.54 42.88 13.50
N ARG A 2 -24.29 41.83 12.74
CA ARG A 2 -24.39 41.84 11.27
C ARG A 2 -24.63 40.39 10.86
N LYS A 3 -25.88 40.15 10.44
CA LYS A 3 -26.34 38.89 9.84
C LYS A 3 -25.88 38.88 8.39
N LEU A 4 -25.21 37.81 7.96
CA LEU A 4 -24.98 37.53 6.54
C LEU A 4 -25.75 36.28 6.15
N GLY A 5 -26.58 36.43 5.17
CA GLY A 5 -27.55 35.45 4.72
C GLY A 5 -26.96 34.37 3.83
N LEU A 6 -27.49 33.21 4.03
CA LEU A 6 -27.33 31.98 3.25
C LEU A 6 -28.06 32.16 1.91
N LYS A 7 -27.33 32.04 0.79
CA LYS A 7 -27.93 31.89 -0.54
C LYS A 7 -27.77 30.43 -0.99
N LEU A 8 -28.91 29.75 -0.96
CA LEU A 8 -29.16 28.45 -1.55
C LEU A 8 -29.27 28.62 -3.06
N LEU A 9 -28.45 27.97 -3.87
CA LEU A 9 -28.61 27.86 -5.31
C LEU A 9 -28.90 26.39 -5.65
N LEU A 10 -30.17 26.15 -5.96
CA LEU A 10 -30.64 24.93 -6.63
C LEU A 10 -30.34 25.07 -8.13
N VAL A 11 -29.68 24.08 -8.70
CA VAL A 11 -29.67 23.86 -10.15
C VAL A 11 -30.17 22.45 -10.41
N ALA A 12 -31.35 22.40 -11.01
CA ALA A 12 -32.00 21.20 -11.48
C ALA A 12 -31.70 20.96 -12.96
N GLY A 13 -31.54 19.68 -13.30
CA GLY A 13 -32.05 19.14 -14.57
C GLY A 13 -31.07 19.10 -15.73
N LEU A 14 -30.78 18.02 -16.36
CA LEU A 14 -31.54 17.39 -17.45
C LEU A 14 -30.83 16.12 -17.92
N SER A 15 -31.63 15.06 -17.95
CA SER A 15 -31.34 13.79 -18.58
C SER A 15 -31.30 13.90 -20.09
N ALA A 16 -30.36 13.22 -20.74
CA ALA A 16 -30.53 12.84 -22.15
C ALA A 16 -30.01 11.42 -22.36
N LEU A 17 -30.95 10.49 -22.57
CA LEU A 17 -30.74 9.18 -23.16
C LEU A 17 -30.35 9.33 -24.64
N TRP A 18 -29.33 8.56 -25.04
CA TRP A 18 -29.19 8.17 -26.43
C TRP A 18 -28.96 6.67 -26.51
N ILE A 19 -29.93 5.97 -27.10
CA ILE A 19 -29.94 4.58 -27.53
C ILE A 19 -29.72 4.59 -29.05
N SER A 20 -28.80 3.78 -29.53
CA SER A 20 -28.74 3.11 -30.85
C SER A 20 -27.43 2.33 -30.91
N GLY A 21 -27.34 1.04 -31.14
CA GLY A 21 -28.12 0.09 -31.93
C GLY A 21 -27.37 -0.32 -33.19
N CYS A 22 -27.25 -1.65 -33.36
CA CYS A 22 -26.84 -2.42 -34.53
C CYS A 22 -25.38 -2.91 -34.56
N SER A 23 -25.11 -4.20 -34.19
CA SER A 23 -25.13 -5.46 -34.93
C SER A 23 -24.55 -5.42 -36.35
N ASN A 24 -23.48 -6.18 -36.61
CA ASN A 24 -23.50 -7.20 -37.64
C ASN A 24 -22.36 -8.20 -37.51
N SER A 25 -22.75 -9.44 -37.72
CA SER A 25 -22.08 -10.74 -37.81
C SER A 25 -21.37 -10.93 -39.17
N SER A 26 -20.41 -11.83 -39.18
CA SER A 26 -20.31 -13.06 -40.02
C SER A 26 -18.86 -13.45 -40.29
N THR A 27 -18.57 -14.61 -39.87
CA THR A 27 -18.40 -15.93 -40.50
C THR A 27 -17.07 -16.22 -41.19
N SER A 28 -16.39 -17.16 -40.59
CA SER A 28 -15.86 -18.46 -41.05
C SER A 28 -14.91 -18.51 -42.25
N SER A 29 -13.80 -19.20 -42.09
CA SER A 29 -13.58 -20.56 -42.58
C SER A 29 -12.14 -21.03 -42.38
N THR A 30 -12.02 -22.15 -41.71
CA THR A 30 -11.28 -23.40 -41.96
C THR A 30 -10.25 -23.42 -43.09
N THR A 31 -9.03 -23.90 -42.81
CA THR A 31 -8.54 -25.17 -43.36
C THR A 31 -7.28 -25.65 -42.65
N ALA A 32 -7.26 -26.97 -42.39
CA ALA A 32 -6.16 -27.74 -41.84
C ALA A 32 -5.17 -28.18 -42.91
N ALA A 33 -3.92 -28.43 -42.52
CA ALA A 33 -3.13 -29.52 -43.07
C ALA A 33 -1.95 -29.86 -42.16
N ALA A 34 -1.82 -31.15 -41.93
CA ALA A 34 -0.84 -31.84 -41.12
C ALA A 34 0.49 -32.04 -41.86
N GLY A 35 1.53 -32.38 -41.09
CA GLY A 35 2.81 -32.88 -41.58
C GLY A 35 3.81 -32.96 -40.46
N ASP A 36 3.95 -33.98 -39.95
CA ASP A 36 4.64 -35.09 -39.34
C ASP A 36 6.16 -35.03 -39.52
N SER A 37 6.82 -35.58 -38.49
CA SER A 37 8.11 -36.30 -38.48
C SER A 37 9.27 -35.71 -37.69
N SER A 38 9.46 -36.27 -36.51
CA SER A 38 10.51 -37.22 -36.06
C SER A 38 11.84 -36.66 -35.53
N ALA A 39 11.99 -36.89 -34.23
CA ALA A 39 13.10 -37.45 -33.42
C ALA A 39 14.54 -36.95 -33.59
N ALA A 40 15.14 -36.54 -32.48
CA ALA A 40 16.21 -37.27 -31.81
C ALA A 40 16.67 -36.60 -30.52
N ALA A 41 16.99 -37.42 -29.56
CA ALA A 41 17.42 -37.11 -28.19
C ALA A 41 18.82 -36.48 -28.11
N GLY A 42 19.05 -35.74 -26.99
CA GLY A 42 20.35 -35.34 -26.56
C GLY A 42 20.27 -34.69 -25.18
N GLU A 43 20.50 -35.48 -24.14
CA GLU A 43 20.70 -35.02 -22.76
C GLU A 43 21.96 -34.16 -22.67
N THR A 44 21.91 -33.06 -21.91
CA THR A 44 22.91 -32.77 -20.87
C THR A 44 22.53 -31.55 -20.04
N SER A 45 22.41 -31.78 -18.73
CA SER A 45 22.99 -31.05 -17.60
C SER A 45 22.73 -29.56 -17.41
N ALA A 46 21.96 -29.30 -16.36
CA ALA A 46 22.09 -28.27 -15.33
C ALA A 46 22.82 -26.96 -15.68
N ALA A 47 22.04 -25.90 -15.72
CA ALA A 47 22.54 -24.58 -15.36
C ALA A 47 21.45 -23.82 -14.58
N ALA A 48 21.88 -23.15 -13.55
CA ALA A 48 21.13 -22.41 -12.56
C ALA A 48 20.10 -21.45 -13.17
N GLY A 49 18.97 -21.33 -12.46
CA GLY A 49 17.84 -20.51 -12.88
C GLY A 49 18.21 -19.05 -13.02
N GLU A 50 18.33 -18.58 -14.24
CA GLU A 50 18.12 -17.19 -14.59
C GLU A 50 16.62 -17.00 -14.73
N THR A 51 15.99 -16.34 -13.75
CA THR A 51 14.67 -15.77 -13.90
C THR A 51 14.78 -14.59 -14.87
N SER A 52 14.73 -14.92 -16.15
CA SER A 52 14.59 -13.91 -17.20
C SER A 52 13.15 -13.37 -17.14
N ALA A 53 12.93 -12.29 -16.39
CA ALA A 53 11.85 -11.38 -16.66
C ALA A 53 12.11 -10.80 -18.04
N ALA A 54 11.35 -11.22 -19.06
CA ALA A 54 11.39 -10.63 -20.38
C ALA A 54 10.88 -9.19 -20.29
N ALA A 55 11.78 -8.26 -20.04
CA ALA A 55 11.49 -6.83 -20.02
C ALA A 55 11.20 -6.40 -21.47
N GLN A 56 9.95 -6.07 -21.77
CA GLN A 56 9.61 -5.40 -23.02
C GLN A 56 9.97 -3.91 -22.86
N ALA A 57 10.95 -3.43 -23.61
CA ALA A 57 11.33 -2.02 -23.62
C ALA A 57 10.50 -1.28 -24.66
N GLU A 58 9.50 -0.53 -24.24
CA GLU A 58 8.78 0.43 -25.08
C GLU A 58 9.18 1.86 -24.67
N GLY A 59 9.66 2.65 -25.63
CA GLY A 59 9.96 4.06 -25.38
C GLY A 59 11.05 4.34 -24.33
N GLY A 60 11.97 3.38 -24.07
CA GLY A 60 13.04 3.54 -23.07
C GLY A 60 12.61 3.22 -21.62
N TYR A 61 11.42 2.66 -21.44
CA TYR A 61 10.92 2.15 -20.15
C TYR A 61 10.96 0.61 -20.14
N GLN A 62 11.30 0.05 -19.00
CA GLN A 62 11.28 -1.39 -18.79
C GLN A 62 9.96 -1.78 -18.11
N TYR A 63 9.46 -2.97 -18.46
CA TYR A 63 8.22 -3.50 -17.89
C TYR A 63 8.46 -4.86 -17.23
N VAL A 64 7.69 -5.14 -16.21
CA VAL A 64 7.62 -6.45 -15.55
C VAL A 64 6.18 -6.94 -15.64
N SER A 65 6.02 -8.25 -15.88
CA SER A 65 4.69 -8.85 -15.94
C SER A 65 3.99 -8.76 -14.57
N VAL A 66 2.66 -8.81 -14.59
CA VAL A 66 1.85 -8.84 -13.35
C VAL A 66 2.23 -10.03 -12.48
N ASP A 67 2.44 -11.21 -13.07
CA ASP A 67 2.75 -12.44 -12.33
C ASP A 67 4.14 -12.39 -11.68
N ASP A 68 5.13 -11.85 -12.38
CA ASP A 68 6.47 -11.67 -11.81
C ASP A 68 6.47 -10.60 -10.72
N ALA A 69 5.70 -9.52 -10.89
CA ALA A 69 5.57 -8.48 -9.87
C ALA A 69 4.91 -9.03 -8.59
N VAL A 70 3.83 -9.80 -8.72
CA VAL A 70 3.17 -10.46 -7.58
C VAL A 70 4.13 -11.43 -6.88
N LYS A 71 4.83 -12.28 -7.64
CA LYS A 71 5.79 -13.22 -7.09
C LYS A 71 6.93 -12.51 -6.33
N ALA A 72 7.47 -11.45 -6.91
CA ALA A 72 8.57 -10.70 -6.33
C ALA A 72 8.15 -9.92 -5.07
N ALA A 73 6.93 -9.36 -5.05
CA ALA A 73 6.38 -8.63 -3.91
C ALA A 73 6.18 -9.50 -2.65
N ALA A 74 6.09 -10.82 -2.80
CA ALA A 74 6.02 -11.75 -1.67
C ALA A 74 7.34 -11.85 -0.89
N GLY A 75 8.44 -11.41 -1.48
CA GLY A 75 9.79 -11.40 -0.90
C GLY A 75 10.32 -10.00 -0.59
N THR A 76 11.61 -9.94 -0.35
CA THR A 76 12.32 -8.68 -0.05
C THR A 76 13.44 -8.37 -1.05
N ASP A 77 13.51 -9.11 -2.16
CA ASP A 77 14.58 -8.98 -3.17
C ASP A 77 14.37 -7.82 -4.15
N VAL A 78 13.18 -7.26 -4.13
CA VAL A 78 12.82 -6.08 -4.93
C VAL A 78 12.08 -5.07 -4.05
N HIS A 79 12.08 -3.82 -4.49
CA HIS A 79 11.21 -2.80 -3.95
C HIS A 79 9.97 -2.67 -4.83
N VAL A 80 8.78 -2.72 -4.24
CA VAL A 80 7.54 -2.34 -4.91
C VAL A 80 7.23 -0.91 -4.51
N LEU A 81 7.22 0.00 -5.48
CA LEU A 81 6.92 1.42 -5.27
C LEU A 81 5.54 1.74 -5.86
N ASP A 82 4.56 1.96 -5.00
CA ASP A 82 3.24 2.38 -5.42
C ASP A 82 3.12 3.90 -5.41
N VAL A 83 2.84 4.47 -6.57
CA VAL A 83 2.83 5.92 -6.80
C VAL A 83 1.43 6.48 -7.01
N ARG A 84 0.39 5.71 -6.65
CA ARG A 84 -1.01 6.12 -6.73
C ARG A 84 -1.37 7.07 -5.59
N GLU A 85 -2.48 7.79 -5.75
CA GLU A 85 -3.10 8.53 -4.65
C GLU A 85 -3.54 7.59 -3.53
N TRP A 86 -3.59 8.10 -2.29
CA TRP A 86 -3.98 7.33 -1.12
C TRP A 86 -5.31 6.60 -1.30
N GLY A 87 -6.33 7.30 -1.83
CA GLY A 87 -7.66 6.73 -2.04
C GLY A 87 -7.70 5.52 -2.98
N GLU A 88 -6.73 5.38 -3.90
CA GLU A 88 -6.60 4.21 -4.77
C GLU A 88 -5.64 3.16 -4.19
N TYR A 89 -4.59 3.59 -3.52
CA TYR A 89 -3.64 2.72 -2.85
C TYR A 89 -4.30 1.92 -1.72
N SER A 90 -5.11 2.57 -0.89
CA SER A 90 -5.77 1.95 0.26
C SER A 90 -6.79 0.88 -0.14
N LYS A 91 -7.41 0.99 -1.33
CA LYS A 91 -8.39 0.00 -1.84
C LYS A 91 -7.79 -1.35 -2.23
N GLY A 92 -6.49 -1.42 -2.40
CA GLY A 92 -5.76 -2.65 -2.72
C GLY A 92 -4.34 -2.34 -3.17
N ARG A 93 -3.40 -3.12 -2.71
CA ARG A 93 -1.97 -3.01 -3.02
C ARG A 93 -1.30 -4.38 -2.91
N LEU A 94 -0.10 -4.49 -3.44
CA LEU A 94 0.76 -5.63 -3.15
C LEU A 94 1.33 -5.49 -1.73
N ALA A 95 1.50 -6.59 -1.02
CA ALA A 95 2.22 -6.60 0.25
C ALA A 95 3.64 -6.03 0.06
N ASN A 96 4.20 -5.47 1.13
CA ASN A 96 5.53 -4.86 1.15
C ASN A 96 5.70 -3.63 0.23
N SER A 97 4.61 -3.11 -0.34
CA SER A 97 4.69 -1.88 -1.12
C SER A 97 5.14 -0.70 -0.25
N TYR A 98 6.07 0.08 -0.79
CA TYR A 98 6.30 1.43 -0.36
C TYR A 98 5.34 2.36 -1.08
N TRP A 99 4.77 3.32 -0.36
CA TRP A 99 3.85 4.29 -0.94
C TRP A 99 4.50 5.67 -0.99
N SER A 100 4.59 6.23 -2.20
CA SER A 100 5.04 7.60 -2.43
C SER A 100 4.35 8.14 -3.69
N PRO A 101 3.28 8.93 -3.52
CA PRO A 101 2.42 9.33 -4.63
C PRO A 101 3.09 10.34 -5.56
N VAL A 102 2.69 10.31 -6.84
CA VAL A 102 3.08 11.30 -7.85
C VAL A 102 1.87 12.02 -8.46
N PHE A 103 0.70 11.83 -7.91
CA PHE A 103 -0.53 12.48 -8.38
C PHE A 103 -1.02 13.51 -7.36
N PRO A 104 -1.47 14.69 -7.85
CA PRO A 104 -1.55 15.11 -9.26
C PRO A 104 -0.16 15.29 -9.90
N LEU A 105 -0.02 14.97 -11.21
CA LEU A 105 1.28 14.95 -11.91
C LEU A 105 1.95 16.32 -12.03
N GLU A 106 1.19 17.40 -11.90
CA GLU A 106 1.65 18.79 -11.95
C GLU A 106 2.21 19.30 -10.61
N ASP A 107 2.02 18.54 -9.54
CA ASP A 107 2.56 18.88 -8.22
C ASP A 107 4.03 18.48 -8.10
N THR A 108 4.91 19.45 -8.22
CA THR A 108 6.36 19.24 -8.13
C THR A 108 6.84 18.92 -6.71
N SER A 109 6.05 19.24 -5.68
CA SER A 109 6.41 18.87 -4.31
C SER A 109 6.38 17.37 -4.08
N LEU A 110 5.55 16.64 -4.85
CA LEU A 110 5.50 15.17 -4.83
C LEU A 110 6.74 14.56 -5.48
N GLU A 111 7.35 15.25 -6.48
CA GLU A 111 8.62 14.80 -7.07
C GLU A 111 9.76 14.86 -6.06
N GLU A 112 9.88 15.99 -5.35
CA GLU A 112 10.88 16.15 -4.29
C GLU A 112 10.66 15.12 -3.18
N SER A 113 9.42 14.93 -2.73
CA SER A 113 9.08 13.95 -1.72
C SER A 113 9.42 12.52 -2.15
N LEU A 114 9.13 12.15 -3.41
CA LEU A 114 9.50 10.84 -3.95
C LEU A 114 11.02 10.68 -4.02
N LYS A 115 11.75 11.70 -4.44
CA LYS A 115 13.21 11.69 -4.51
C LYS A 115 13.84 11.48 -3.13
N GLU A 116 13.42 12.26 -2.14
CA GLU A 116 13.90 12.12 -0.76
C GLU A 116 13.59 10.73 -0.20
N PHE A 117 12.35 10.27 -0.38
CA PHE A 117 11.92 8.94 0.02
C PHE A 117 12.76 7.83 -0.63
N ALA A 118 12.94 7.90 -1.95
CA ALA A 118 13.68 6.89 -2.69
C ALA A 118 15.15 6.82 -2.26
N LEU A 119 15.81 7.96 -2.09
CA LEU A 119 17.19 7.99 -1.62
C LEU A 119 17.34 7.40 -0.21
N ALA A 120 16.34 7.62 0.65
CA ALA A 120 16.36 7.12 2.02
C ALA A 120 15.99 5.61 2.14
N LYS A 121 15.14 5.09 1.28
CA LYS A 121 14.51 3.77 1.47
C LYS A 121 14.74 2.76 0.34
N LEU A 122 15.09 3.20 -0.88
CA LEU A 122 15.19 2.32 -2.05
C LEU A 122 16.61 2.23 -2.61
N ASN A 123 17.58 2.94 -2.05
CA ASN A 123 18.94 3.07 -2.58
C ASN A 123 19.88 1.96 -2.08
N ASP A 124 19.44 0.70 -2.16
CA ASP A 124 20.23 -0.48 -1.80
C ASP A 124 20.64 -1.34 -3.00
N GLY A 125 20.36 -0.85 -4.21
CA GLY A 125 20.74 -1.51 -5.46
C GLY A 125 19.80 -2.64 -5.90
N LYS A 126 18.66 -2.85 -5.25
CA LYS A 126 17.62 -3.79 -5.71
C LYS A 126 16.83 -3.22 -6.89
N ASN A 127 16.12 -4.10 -7.59
CA ASN A 127 15.16 -3.68 -8.60
C ASN A 127 13.98 -2.95 -7.96
N ILE A 128 13.44 -1.95 -8.67
CA ILE A 128 12.29 -1.16 -8.25
C ILE A 128 11.15 -1.43 -9.23
N TYR A 129 10.05 -1.98 -8.74
CA TYR A 129 8.85 -2.26 -9.52
C TYR A 129 7.79 -1.20 -9.22
N ILE A 130 7.52 -0.33 -10.18
CA ILE A 130 6.61 0.81 -10.01
C ILE A 130 5.18 0.40 -10.36
N VAL A 131 4.26 0.62 -9.43
CA VAL A 131 2.82 0.47 -9.61
C VAL A 131 2.18 1.85 -9.70
N CYS A 132 1.54 2.16 -10.82
CA CYS A 132 0.60 3.27 -10.93
C CYS A 132 -0.76 2.74 -11.39
N ASN A 133 -1.75 3.59 -11.69
CA ASN A 133 -3.09 3.13 -12.03
C ASN A 133 -3.14 2.20 -13.25
N SER A 134 -2.36 2.49 -14.30
CA SER A 134 -2.42 1.79 -15.60
C SER A 134 -1.07 1.41 -16.21
N GLY A 135 0.02 1.50 -15.46
CA GLY A 135 1.36 1.24 -15.99
C GLY A 135 1.84 2.28 -17.02
N ASN A 136 1.41 3.54 -16.90
CA ASN A 136 1.72 4.60 -17.86
C ASN A 136 2.20 5.88 -17.16
N ARG A 137 1.57 7.03 -17.38
CA ARG A 137 2.05 8.37 -17.01
C ARG A 137 2.63 8.48 -15.58
N GLY A 138 1.98 7.92 -14.57
CA GLY A 138 2.50 7.96 -13.21
C GLY A 138 3.79 7.18 -13.04
N ALA A 139 3.90 5.99 -13.68
CA ALA A 139 5.13 5.21 -13.64
C ALA A 139 6.25 5.89 -14.43
N GLN A 140 5.95 6.49 -15.58
CA GLN A 140 6.92 7.27 -16.36
C GLN A 140 7.44 8.47 -15.56
N LYS A 141 6.54 9.20 -14.87
CA LYS A 141 6.91 10.30 -13.97
C LYS A 141 7.84 9.82 -12.86
N ALA A 142 7.47 8.76 -12.15
CA ALA A 142 8.30 8.20 -11.08
C ALA A 142 9.65 7.69 -11.60
N THR A 143 9.68 7.04 -12.77
CA THR A 143 10.93 6.61 -13.42
C THR A 143 11.84 7.80 -13.72
N ALA A 144 11.31 8.92 -14.21
CA ALA A 144 12.09 10.12 -14.45
C ALA A 144 12.69 10.67 -13.15
N VAL A 145 11.89 10.79 -12.09
CA VAL A 145 12.36 11.26 -10.78
C VAL A 145 13.46 10.35 -10.21
N LEU A 146 13.29 9.02 -10.30
CA LEU A 146 14.31 8.08 -9.83
C LEU A 146 15.61 8.20 -10.63
N LYS A 147 15.54 8.34 -11.96
CA LYS A 147 16.72 8.56 -12.80
C LYS A 147 17.43 9.87 -12.47
N ASP A 148 16.68 10.94 -12.27
CA ASP A 148 17.24 12.26 -11.89
C ASP A 148 17.84 12.22 -10.46
N ALA A 149 17.37 11.30 -9.61
CA ALA A 149 17.97 11.02 -8.31
C ALA A 149 19.20 10.11 -8.36
N GLY A 150 19.60 9.63 -9.55
CA GLY A 150 20.81 8.83 -9.76
C GLY A 150 20.60 7.30 -9.68
N PHE A 151 19.36 6.83 -9.66
CA PHE A 151 19.09 5.39 -9.71
C PHE A 151 19.42 4.79 -11.08
N ASP A 152 19.93 3.56 -11.08
CA ASP A 152 20.24 2.82 -12.29
C ASP A 152 18.94 2.50 -13.08
N ALA A 153 18.83 3.07 -14.27
CA ALA A 153 17.66 2.88 -15.14
C ALA A 153 17.41 1.40 -15.49
N SER A 154 18.47 0.56 -15.49
CA SER A 154 18.34 -0.87 -15.77
C SER A 154 17.64 -1.66 -14.64
N LYS A 155 17.43 -1.03 -13.49
CA LYS A 155 16.78 -1.62 -12.30
C LYS A 155 15.40 -1.06 -12.03
N ILE A 156 14.89 -0.18 -12.89
CA ILE A 156 13.58 0.45 -12.72
C ILE A 156 12.61 -0.17 -13.73
N TYR A 157 11.54 -0.78 -13.22
CA TYR A 157 10.54 -1.47 -14.02
C TYR A 157 9.14 -0.94 -13.70
N THR A 158 8.31 -0.85 -14.72
CA THR A 158 6.88 -0.56 -14.59
C THR A 158 6.10 -1.87 -14.58
N VAL A 159 5.20 -2.06 -13.64
CA VAL A 159 4.27 -3.20 -13.67
C VAL A 159 3.28 -3.01 -14.82
N GLU A 160 3.22 -3.98 -15.74
CA GLU A 160 2.36 -3.95 -16.93
C GLU A 160 0.88 -3.77 -16.53
N GLY A 161 0.22 -2.77 -17.14
CA GLY A 161 -1.17 -2.44 -16.84
C GLY A 161 -1.41 -1.90 -15.42
N GLY A 162 -0.38 -1.81 -14.57
CA GLY A 162 -0.43 -1.23 -13.24
C GLY A 162 -1.46 -1.86 -12.30
N ALA A 163 -2.01 -1.07 -11.40
CA ALA A 163 -3.02 -1.51 -10.43
C ALA A 163 -4.29 -2.08 -11.10
N LYS A 164 -4.64 -1.57 -12.30
CA LYS A 164 -5.79 -2.10 -13.05
C LYS A 164 -5.60 -3.57 -13.43
N ALA A 165 -4.41 -3.97 -13.84
CA ALA A 165 -4.11 -5.37 -14.15
C ALA A 165 -3.92 -6.21 -12.88
N LEU A 166 -3.27 -5.63 -11.84
CA LEU A 166 -3.08 -6.27 -10.55
C LEU A 166 -4.39 -6.56 -9.81
N SER A 167 -5.46 -5.79 -10.04
CA SER A 167 -6.75 -5.93 -9.33
C SER A 167 -7.43 -7.30 -9.52
N SER A 168 -7.01 -8.08 -10.51
CA SER A 168 -7.48 -9.47 -10.72
C SER A 168 -6.75 -10.49 -9.84
N LYS A 169 -5.70 -10.10 -9.14
CA LYS A 169 -4.89 -10.98 -8.30
C LYS A 169 -5.33 -10.88 -6.84
N LYS A 170 -5.40 -12.04 -6.17
CA LYS A 170 -5.77 -12.12 -4.74
C LYS A 170 -4.73 -11.46 -3.82
N GLU A 171 -3.49 -11.39 -4.27
CA GLU A 171 -2.37 -10.75 -3.57
C GLU A 171 -2.47 -9.22 -3.60
N PHE A 172 -3.29 -8.67 -4.48
CA PHE A 172 -3.58 -7.24 -4.54
C PHE A 172 -4.86 -6.96 -3.74
N ASN A 173 -4.70 -6.67 -2.47
CA ASN A 173 -5.81 -6.59 -1.52
C ASN A 173 -5.62 -5.47 -0.48
N THR A 174 -6.53 -5.36 0.47
CA THR A 174 -6.53 -4.35 1.53
C THR A 174 -5.80 -4.80 2.80
N SER A 175 -5.41 -6.07 2.91
CA SER A 175 -4.74 -6.62 4.08
C SER A 175 -3.33 -6.06 4.23
N ARG A 176 -2.96 -5.78 5.50
CA ARG A 176 -1.66 -5.21 5.88
C ARG A 176 -0.88 -6.11 6.84
N ILE A 177 -1.48 -7.20 7.26
CA ILE A 177 -0.95 -8.04 8.33
C ILE A 177 0.18 -8.97 7.89
N ASP A 178 0.30 -9.18 6.57
CA ASP A 178 1.30 -10.06 5.94
C ASP A 178 2.50 -9.29 5.39
N GLU A 179 2.61 -8.00 5.68
CA GLU A 179 3.77 -7.20 5.31
C GLU A 179 5.02 -7.64 6.08
N ALA A 180 6.18 -7.63 5.41
CA ALA A 180 7.47 -7.97 6.00
C ALA A 180 8.01 -6.81 6.85
N ILE A 181 7.26 -6.45 7.89
CA ILE A 181 7.66 -5.48 8.92
C ILE A 181 8.24 -6.25 10.10
N ASP A 182 9.34 -5.78 10.64
CA ASP A 182 9.84 -6.24 11.94
C ASP A 182 8.90 -5.73 13.05
N TRP A 183 7.89 -6.56 13.38
CA TRP A 183 6.87 -6.22 14.36
C TRP A 183 7.48 -6.15 15.76
N LYS A 184 7.65 -4.95 16.30
CA LYS A 184 8.18 -4.74 17.63
C LYS A 184 7.07 -4.80 18.68
N TYR A 185 7.36 -5.52 19.74
CA TYR A 185 6.45 -5.67 20.88
C TYR A 185 7.08 -5.10 22.14
N ILE A 186 6.23 -4.52 23.00
CA ILE A 186 6.60 -4.11 24.35
C ILE A 186 5.72 -4.84 25.36
N ASP A 187 6.30 -5.38 26.42
CA ASP A 187 5.53 -6.01 27.50
C ASP A 187 4.69 -4.97 28.25
N GLY A 188 3.49 -5.37 28.71
CA GLY A 188 2.54 -4.47 29.36
C GLY A 188 3.15 -3.70 30.55
N LYS A 189 3.94 -4.39 31.40
CA LYS A 189 4.62 -3.74 32.55
C LYS A 189 5.67 -2.71 32.12
N GLU A 190 6.45 -3.01 31.10
CA GLU A 190 7.44 -2.08 30.56
C GLU A 190 6.75 -0.86 29.97
N PHE A 191 5.68 -1.07 29.22
CA PHE A 191 4.88 0.02 28.67
C PHE A 191 4.30 0.91 29.76
N LEU A 192 3.71 0.35 30.82
CA LEU A 192 3.09 1.11 31.91
C LEU A 192 4.10 1.93 32.74
N ALA A 193 5.39 1.61 32.67
CA ALA A 193 6.45 2.39 33.29
C ALA A 193 6.86 3.63 32.46
N LEU A 194 6.38 3.77 31.22
CA LEU A 194 6.67 4.89 30.35
C LEU A 194 5.84 6.13 30.76
N SER A 195 6.41 7.31 30.55
CA SER A 195 5.71 8.58 30.73
C SER A 195 5.62 9.34 29.41
N GLY A 196 4.47 9.95 29.13
CA GLY A 196 4.28 10.78 27.94
C GLY A 196 4.29 9.99 26.62
N ALA A 197 3.96 8.69 26.66
CA ALA A 197 3.86 7.82 25.48
C ALA A 197 2.69 8.24 24.59
N GLN A 198 2.88 8.22 23.28
CA GLN A 198 1.81 8.35 22.29
C GLN A 198 1.11 6.99 22.16
N VAL A 199 -0.10 6.86 22.64
CA VAL A 199 -0.86 5.61 22.63
C VAL A 199 -2.07 5.72 21.72
N VAL A 200 -2.17 4.83 20.75
CA VAL A 200 -3.35 4.71 19.88
C VAL A 200 -4.06 3.40 20.20
N ASP A 201 -5.27 3.51 20.71
CA ASP A 201 -6.15 2.36 20.94
C ASP A 201 -6.97 2.07 19.68
N VAL A 202 -6.69 0.95 19.04
CA VAL A 202 -7.32 0.56 17.78
C VAL A 202 -8.50 -0.40 17.97
N ARG A 203 -8.98 -0.57 19.20
CA ARG A 203 -10.21 -1.30 19.48
C ARG A 203 -11.43 -0.49 19.03
N ASP A 204 -12.59 -1.14 18.90
CA ASP A 204 -13.83 -0.40 18.60
C ASP A 204 -14.19 0.61 19.69
N ALA A 205 -14.94 1.64 19.31
CA ALA A 205 -15.29 2.75 20.19
C ALA A 205 -16.07 2.34 21.44
N ASP A 206 -16.91 1.32 21.35
CA ASP A 206 -17.71 0.87 22.51
C ASP A 206 -16.83 0.13 23.51
N THR A 207 -15.89 -0.68 23.03
CA THR A 207 -14.90 -1.34 23.90
C THR A 207 -13.97 -0.30 24.55
N TYR A 208 -13.56 0.73 23.82
CA TYR A 208 -12.74 1.83 24.36
C TYR A 208 -13.44 2.56 25.50
N LYS A 209 -14.73 2.91 25.35
CA LYS A 209 -15.54 3.57 26.39
C LYS A 209 -15.71 2.73 27.66
N GLN A 210 -15.72 1.40 27.53
CA GLN A 210 -15.82 0.49 28.69
C GLN A 210 -14.55 0.49 29.52
N GLY A 211 -13.42 0.88 28.96
CA GLY A 211 -12.15 1.01 29.66
C GLY A 211 -10.98 1.15 28.68
N HIS A 212 -10.13 2.11 28.93
CA HIS A 212 -8.96 2.44 28.09
C HIS A 212 -7.79 2.95 28.92
N LEU A 213 -6.61 2.98 28.35
CA LEU A 213 -5.44 3.58 29.01
C LEU A 213 -5.58 5.10 29.07
N ALA A 214 -5.33 5.68 30.23
CA ALA A 214 -5.39 7.13 30.39
C ALA A 214 -4.48 7.85 29.38
N GLY A 215 -5.04 8.83 28.67
CA GLY A 215 -4.32 9.60 27.63
C GLY A 215 -4.16 8.89 26.30
N SER A 216 -4.70 7.68 26.13
CA SER A 216 -4.78 7.04 24.80
C SER A 216 -5.86 7.71 23.94
N VAL A 217 -5.67 7.65 22.62
CA VAL A 217 -6.67 8.12 21.65
C VAL A 217 -7.24 6.92 20.88
N ASN A 218 -8.56 6.88 20.73
CA ASN A 218 -9.20 5.81 20.01
C ASN A 218 -9.27 6.10 18.50
N VAL A 219 -8.70 5.19 17.72
CA VAL A 219 -8.81 5.16 16.25
C VAL A 219 -9.17 3.73 15.83
N PRO A 220 -10.44 3.40 15.69
CA PRO A 220 -10.88 2.03 15.51
C PRO A 220 -10.36 1.37 14.23
N LEU A 221 -9.73 0.19 14.39
CA LEU A 221 -9.31 -0.69 13.29
C LEU A 221 -9.80 -2.13 13.52
N LYS A 222 -10.95 -2.32 14.18
CA LYS A 222 -11.53 -3.66 14.41
C LYS A 222 -11.74 -4.38 13.09
N GLU A 223 -12.32 -3.69 12.12
CA GLU A 223 -12.43 -4.13 10.74
C GLU A 223 -11.16 -3.71 10.00
N PHE A 224 -10.08 -4.44 10.29
CA PHE A 224 -8.71 -4.04 9.91
C PHE A 224 -8.46 -4.01 8.39
N GLU A 225 -9.34 -4.59 7.57
CA GLU A 225 -9.30 -4.53 6.10
C GLU A 225 -10.20 -3.41 5.54
N ASP A 226 -10.97 -2.72 6.37
CA ASP A 226 -11.79 -1.59 5.94
C ASP A 226 -10.92 -0.40 5.53
N THR A 227 -11.03 -0.01 4.27
CA THR A 227 -10.25 1.11 3.70
C THR A 227 -10.60 2.44 4.33
N ALA A 228 -11.85 2.65 4.77
CA ALA A 228 -12.26 3.88 5.44
C ALA A 228 -11.62 3.98 6.82
N ALA A 229 -11.56 2.87 7.58
CA ALA A 229 -10.89 2.82 8.87
C ALA A 229 -9.36 3.03 8.71
N GLN A 230 -8.72 2.43 7.70
CA GLN A 230 -7.32 2.65 7.39
C GLN A 230 -7.04 4.12 7.01
N SER A 231 -7.92 4.75 6.22
CA SER A 231 -7.80 6.17 5.87
C SER A 231 -7.96 7.08 7.09
N ALA A 232 -8.92 6.81 7.96
CA ALA A 232 -9.09 7.55 9.21
C ALA A 232 -7.85 7.47 10.11
N MET A 233 -7.21 6.29 10.19
CA MET A 233 -5.95 6.13 10.92
C MET A 233 -4.80 6.91 10.27
N TYR A 234 -4.69 6.91 8.94
CA TYR A 234 -3.69 7.69 8.21
C TYR A 234 -3.86 9.20 8.49
N ASP A 235 -5.08 9.73 8.31
CA ASP A 235 -5.37 11.15 8.52
C ASP A 235 -5.13 11.56 9.97
N PHE A 236 -5.55 10.72 10.92
CA PHE A 236 -5.28 10.93 12.34
C PHE A 236 -3.78 11.00 12.63
N ALA A 237 -3.01 10.07 12.11
CA ALA A 237 -1.56 10.01 12.33
C ALA A 237 -0.87 11.27 11.81
N LYS A 238 -1.20 11.70 10.59
CA LYS A 238 -0.63 12.92 9.97
C LYS A 238 -0.97 14.20 10.74
N ALA A 239 -2.14 14.25 11.35
CA ALA A 239 -2.62 15.46 12.03
C ALA A 239 -2.24 15.53 13.52
N ASN A 240 -2.04 14.40 14.20
CA ASN A 240 -2.03 14.37 15.67
C ASN A 240 -0.80 13.67 16.28
N LEU A 241 -0.08 12.84 15.53
CA LEU A 241 1.07 12.10 16.07
C LEU A 241 2.38 12.79 15.68
N ASP A 242 3.35 12.76 16.59
CA ASP A 242 4.72 13.22 16.36
C ASP A 242 5.56 12.06 15.79
N PRO A 243 5.98 12.10 14.52
CA PRO A 243 6.72 11.00 13.90
C PRO A 243 8.13 10.81 14.45
N THR A 244 8.62 11.74 15.26
CA THR A 244 9.94 11.66 15.90
C THR A 244 9.91 10.90 17.23
N LYS A 245 8.72 10.58 17.75
CA LYS A 245 8.51 9.87 19.02
C LYS A 245 7.95 8.49 18.82
N PRO A 246 8.22 7.54 19.74
CA PRO A 246 7.61 6.23 19.71
C PRO A 246 6.07 6.30 19.78
N VAL A 247 5.41 5.42 18.99
CA VAL A 247 3.96 5.22 19.04
C VAL A 247 3.65 3.79 19.46
N TYR A 248 2.71 3.64 20.37
CA TYR A 248 2.30 2.37 20.95
C TYR A 248 0.86 2.05 20.56
N LEU A 249 0.67 0.89 19.94
CA LEU A 249 -0.63 0.42 19.49
C LEU A 249 -1.24 -0.54 20.51
N LEU A 250 -2.42 -0.20 21.05
CA LEU A 250 -3.22 -1.07 21.88
C LEU A 250 -4.36 -1.65 21.07
N CYS A 251 -4.46 -2.98 21.02
CA CYS A 251 -5.62 -3.66 20.46
C CYS A 251 -6.12 -4.74 21.42
N TYR A 252 -7.03 -5.60 20.97
CA TYR A 252 -7.60 -6.68 21.81
C TYR A 252 -6.57 -7.71 22.29
N SER A 253 -5.57 -8.03 21.45
CA SER A 253 -4.64 -9.13 21.68
C SER A 253 -3.25 -8.92 21.06
N GLY A 254 -2.85 -7.68 20.82
CA GLY A 254 -1.53 -7.37 20.23
C GLY A 254 -1.32 -7.99 18.84
N ASN A 255 -2.35 -8.05 17.97
CA ASN A 255 -2.24 -8.71 16.67
C ASN A 255 -2.83 -7.88 15.53
N LYS A 256 -3.71 -8.43 14.70
CA LYS A 256 -4.15 -7.94 13.38
C LYS A 256 -4.42 -6.42 13.33
N CYS A 257 -5.25 -5.91 14.23
CA CYS A 257 -5.59 -4.48 14.25
C CYS A 257 -4.35 -3.60 14.51
N ALA A 258 -3.49 -4.00 15.46
CA ALA A 258 -2.26 -3.28 15.78
C ALA A 258 -1.26 -3.35 14.62
N LYS A 259 -1.08 -4.52 13.99
CA LYS A 259 -0.24 -4.67 12.79
C LYS A 259 -0.73 -3.78 11.64
N THR A 260 -2.04 -3.75 11.40
CA THR A 260 -2.64 -2.83 10.42
C THR A 260 -2.34 -1.37 10.76
N GLY A 261 -2.48 -0.99 12.04
CA GLY A 261 -2.15 0.36 12.50
C GLY A 261 -0.69 0.71 12.22
N ILE A 262 0.25 -0.19 12.54
CA ILE A 262 1.70 0.01 12.24
C ILE A 262 1.96 0.18 10.75
N SER A 263 1.36 -0.66 9.90
CA SER A 263 1.53 -0.54 8.46
C SER A 263 0.96 0.78 7.91
N VAL A 264 -0.16 1.27 8.44
CA VAL A 264 -0.71 2.59 8.08
C VAL A 264 0.20 3.72 8.55
N LEU A 265 0.75 3.62 9.77
CA LEU A 265 1.72 4.60 10.29
C LEU A 265 3.00 4.65 9.44
N LYS A 266 3.51 3.50 9.00
CA LYS A 266 4.62 3.42 8.03
C LYS A 266 4.32 4.25 6.78
N ASP A 267 3.14 4.09 6.19
CA ASP A 267 2.73 4.85 5.01
C ASP A 267 2.54 6.34 5.32
N ALA A 268 2.17 6.69 6.56
CA ALA A 268 2.10 8.06 7.02
C ALA A 268 3.47 8.71 7.29
N GLY A 269 4.57 7.96 7.08
CA GLY A 269 5.93 8.46 7.19
C GLY A 269 6.62 8.19 8.53
N PHE A 270 6.01 7.39 9.40
CA PHE A 270 6.64 6.99 10.67
C PHE A 270 7.71 5.94 10.45
N ASP A 271 8.79 6.03 11.21
CA ASP A 271 9.81 4.99 11.23
C ASP A 271 9.29 3.77 11.99
N THR A 272 9.29 2.61 11.33
CA THR A 272 8.85 1.34 11.93
C THR A 272 9.68 0.94 13.14
N ASP A 273 10.89 1.45 13.26
CA ASP A 273 11.74 1.25 14.43
C ASP A 273 11.21 1.91 15.71
N ASN A 274 10.33 2.90 15.56
CA ASN A 274 9.66 3.63 16.63
C ASN A 274 8.20 3.23 16.82
N LEU A 275 7.75 2.13 16.21
CA LEU A 275 6.36 1.66 16.30
C LEU A 275 6.29 0.36 17.09
N PHE A 276 5.49 0.33 18.13
CA PHE A 276 5.40 -0.80 19.04
C PHE A 276 3.97 -1.30 19.21
N ILE A 277 3.83 -2.59 19.32
CA ILE A 277 2.59 -3.27 19.69
C ILE A 277 2.67 -3.59 21.18
N ILE A 278 1.68 -3.18 21.96
CA ILE A 278 1.54 -3.63 23.35
C ILE A 278 1.20 -5.13 23.29
N LYS A 279 2.09 -5.96 23.81
CA LYS A 279 2.00 -7.41 23.76
C LYS A 279 0.73 -7.88 24.47
N ASP A 280 0.06 -8.84 23.87
CA ASP A 280 -1.24 -9.34 24.34
C ASP A 280 -2.36 -8.28 24.43
N GLY A 281 -2.06 -7.00 24.19
CA GLY A 281 -3.01 -5.91 24.13
C GLY A 281 -3.89 -5.80 25.39
N ALA A 282 -5.20 -5.62 25.20
CA ALA A 282 -6.15 -5.52 26.31
C ALA A 282 -6.37 -6.86 27.07
N LYS A 283 -5.81 -7.98 26.61
CA LYS A 283 -5.80 -9.26 27.34
C LYS A 283 -4.71 -9.34 28.38
N ASP A 284 -3.68 -8.51 28.29
CA ASP A 284 -2.67 -8.41 29.32
C ASP A 284 -3.32 -7.92 30.63
N ALA A 285 -3.06 -8.64 31.73
CA ALA A 285 -3.72 -8.38 33.01
C ALA A 285 -3.28 -7.05 33.64
N ASP A 286 -2.00 -6.69 33.48
CA ASP A 286 -1.48 -5.44 34.04
C ASP A 286 -2.01 -4.25 33.21
N VAL A 287 -2.07 -4.38 31.88
CA VAL A 287 -2.61 -3.35 30.98
C VAL A 287 -4.11 -3.12 31.25
N SER A 288 -4.89 -4.20 31.34
CA SER A 288 -6.34 -4.09 31.59
C SER A 288 -6.66 -3.55 33.00
N ALA A 289 -5.84 -3.87 34.00
CA ALA A 289 -5.97 -3.31 35.35
C ALA A 289 -5.69 -1.81 35.42
N ALA A 290 -4.95 -1.26 34.45
CA ALA A 290 -4.64 0.17 34.34
C ALA A 290 -5.69 0.98 33.55
N PHE A 291 -6.76 0.34 33.07
CA PHE A 291 -7.82 1.03 32.35
C PHE A 291 -8.61 1.98 33.24
N VAL A 292 -8.94 3.13 32.68
CA VAL A 292 -9.88 4.09 33.26
C VAL A 292 -11.19 4.05 32.47
N THR A 293 -12.28 4.42 33.10
CA THR A 293 -13.59 4.67 32.47
C THR A 293 -13.85 6.16 32.45
N GLU A 294 -14.40 6.69 31.37
CA GLU A 294 -14.92 8.08 31.33
C GLU A 294 -16.17 8.25 32.17
#